data_e86a8094436afad5dcffddd5de1d36fe
#
_entry.id   e86a8094436afad5dcffddd5de1d36fe
#
_cell.length_a   1.000
_cell.length_b   1.000
_cell.length_c   1.000
_cell.angle_alpha   90.00
_cell.angle_beta   90.00
_cell.angle_gamma   90.00
#
_symmetry.space_group_name_H-M   'P 1'
#
loop_
_entity.id
_entity.type
_entity.pdbx_description
1 polymer ?
#
loop_
_entity_poly.entity_id
_entity_poly.type
_entity_poly.pdbx_seq_one_letter_code
_entity_poly.pdbx_strand_id
1 'polypeptide(L)'
;LHISMNSDIDEKSIITNWVKQINKPIFLSVTILMTIGLFISLTINPGTSKYLNNNLFSYFNIQALYLIIGYVIFLLISFINVDHVKTGSIYLFIIVFISLLATLIIGVEIKGSKRWLYLLNISIMPIEILKPFFCVILGIILNNRYQKNKYSSYTVSFIIFSSISIILVMQPDVSQLFLISVIYFSSVFMSGFSIVILSSLIVSGIISVSYTH
;
A
#
# COMPACT_ATOMS: atom_id res chain seq x y z
N LEU A 1 -22.37 -21.86 34.99
CA LEU A 1 -21.25 -21.11 35.59
C LEU A 1 -19.88 -21.57 35.08
N HIS A 2 -19.72 -22.81 34.61
CA HIS A 2 -18.41 -23.33 34.12
C HIS A 2 -18.08 -22.94 32.66
N ILE A 3 -19.06 -22.55 31.89
CA ILE A 3 -18.88 -22.21 30.44
C ILE A 3 -18.34 -20.78 30.25
N SER A 4 -18.70 -19.85 31.14
CA SER A 4 -18.23 -18.46 31.07
C SER A 4 -16.77 -18.28 31.50
N MET A 5 -16.27 -19.10 32.42
CA MET A 5 -14.89 -19.00 32.93
C MET A 5 -13.84 -19.50 31.91
N ASN A 6 -14.22 -20.42 31.00
CA ASN A 6 -13.30 -20.93 29.96
C ASN A 6 -13.12 -19.92 28.82
N SER A 7 -14.17 -19.18 28.45
CA SER A 7 -14.10 -18.15 27.43
C SER A 7 -13.20 -16.97 27.83
N ASP A 8 -13.25 -16.55 29.09
CA ASP A 8 -12.44 -15.43 29.62
C ASP A 8 -10.95 -15.78 29.71
N ILE A 9 -10.62 -17.07 29.94
CA ILE A 9 -9.22 -17.53 29.98
C ILE A 9 -8.65 -17.60 28.56
N ASP A 10 -9.43 -18.04 27.57
CA ASP A 10 -9.02 -18.09 26.17
C ASP A 10 -8.85 -16.69 25.57
N GLU A 11 -9.76 -15.75 25.84
CA GLU A 11 -9.62 -14.36 25.37
C GLU A 11 -8.37 -13.66 25.95
N LYS A 12 -8.13 -13.80 27.26
CA LYS A 12 -6.91 -13.25 27.88
C LYS A 12 -5.63 -13.86 27.30
N SER A 13 -5.66 -15.14 26.95
CA SER A 13 -4.51 -15.81 26.32
C SER A 13 -4.27 -15.31 24.91
N ILE A 14 -5.32 -15.05 24.13
CA ILE A 14 -5.25 -14.53 22.77
C ILE A 14 -4.65 -13.10 22.77
N ILE A 15 -5.17 -12.22 23.62
CA ILE A 15 -4.69 -10.84 23.71
C ILE A 15 -3.24 -10.78 24.21
N THR A 16 -2.87 -11.57 25.22
CA THR A 16 -1.49 -11.60 25.73
C THR A 16 -0.51 -12.14 24.71
N ASN A 17 -0.89 -13.15 23.94
CA ASN A 17 -0.06 -13.69 22.87
C ASN A 17 0.08 -12.68 21.70
N TRP A 18 -1.00 -12.00 21.33
CA TRP A 18 -1.00 -10.95 20.33
C TRP A 18 -0.07 -9.77 20.72
N VAL A 19 -0.17 -9.26 21.96
CA VAL A 19 0.71 -8.18 22.45
C VAL A 19 2.19 -8.58 22.46
N LYS A 20 2.50 -9.85 22.67
CA LYS A 20 3.89 -10.37 22.61
C LYS A 20 4.40 -10.51 21.18
N GLN A 21 3.53 -10.77 20.20
CA GLN A 21 3.89 -10.94 18.79
C GLN A 21 4.00 -9.61 18.04
N ILE A 22 3.34 -8.55 18.52
CA ILE A 22 3.41 -7.23 17.87
C ILE A 22 4.82 -6.67 17.96
N ASN A 23 5.31 -6.20 16.81
CA ASN A 23 6.51 -5.38 16.75
C ASN A 23 6.18 -3.97 17.27
N LYS A 24 6.49 -3.74 18.55
CA LYS A 24 6.17 -2.49 19.27
C LYS A 24 6.66 -1.23 18.56
N PRO A 25 7.91 -1.13 18.04
CA PRO A 25 8.35 0.06 17.32
C PRO A 25 7.54 0.35 16.07
N ILE A 26 7.17 -0.66 15.28
CA ILE A 26 6.33 -0.46 14.08
C ILE A 26 4.94 0.02 14.49
N PHE A 27 4.32 -0.62 15.48
CA PHE A 27 3.01 -0.24 15.98
C PHE A 27 3.01 1.21 16.48
N LEU A 28 4.01 1.60 17.26
CA LEU A 28 4.17 2.95 17.78
C LEU A 28 4.34 3.98 16.64
N SER A 29 5.19 3.66 15.64
CA SER A 29 5.42 4.55 14.50
C SER A 29 4.14 4.80 13.70
N VAL A 30 3.34 3.77 13.43
CA VAL A 30 2.06 3.90 12.72
C VAL A 30 1.09 4.77 13.53
N THR A 31 0.98 4.54 14.85
CA THR A 31 0.10 5.33 15.72
C THR A 31 0.52 6.80 15.77
N ILE A 32 1.82 7.09 15.86
CA ILE A 32 2.35 8.45 15.83
C ILE A 32 2.05 9.12 14.47
N LEU A 33 2.28 8.45 13.36
CA LEU A 33 2.00 9.00 12.03
C LEU A 33 0.51 9.31 11.85
N MET A 34 -0.38 8.44 12.33
CA MET A 34 -1.82 8.69 12.28
C MET A 34 -2.25 9.89 13.13
N THR A 35 -1.68 10.04 14.35
CA THR A 35 -1.98 11.20 15.21
C THR A 35 -1.46 12.50 14.59
N ILE A 36 -0.25 12.51 14.03
CA ILE A 36 0.29 13.66 13.30
C ILE A 36 -0.61 14.00 12.10
N GLY A 37 -1.07 13.00 11.34
CA GLY A 37 -2.00 13.20 10.22
C GLY A 37 -3.30 13.89 10.65
N LEU A 38 -3.85 13.51 11.81
CA LEU A 38 -5.02 14.20 12.39
C LEU A 38 -4.72 15.66 12.72
N PHE A 39 -3.59 15.96 13.36
CA PHE A 39 -3.21 17.34 13.68
C PHE A 39 -3.01 18.18 12.41
N ILE A 40 -2.37 17.65 11.39
CA ILE A 40 -2.20 18.35 10.12
C ILE A 40 -3.55 18.63 9.46
N SER A 41 -4.52 17.70 9.53
CA SER A 41 -5.84 17.91 8.96
C SER A 41 -6.63 19.07 9.60
N LEU A 42 -6.34 19.42 10.86
CA LEU A 42 -6.90 20.61 11.52
C LEU A 42 -6.38 21.92 10.91
N THR A 43 -5.14 21.92 10.38
CA THR A 43 -4.51 23.14 9.86
C THR A 43 -4.88 23.45 8.41
N ILE A 44 -5.32 22.48 7.63
CA ILE A 44 -5.60 22.63 6.18
C ILE A 44 -6.92 23.38 5.91
N ASN A 45 -7.76 23.56 6.90
CA ASN A 45 -9.17 23.86 6.75
C ASN A 45 -9.63 25.31 6.45
N PRO A 46 -8.90 26.40 6.69
CA PRO A 46 -9.49 27.74 6.55
C PRO A 46 -9.69 28.23 5.12
N GLY A 47 -8.94 27.67 4.13
CA GLY A 47 -8.95 28.17 2.76
C GLY A 47 -9.99 27.53 1.83
N THR A 48 -10.26 26.24 2.01
CA THR A 48 -11.15 25.47 1.12
C THR A 48 -12.62 25.52 1.52
N SER A 49 -12.93 25.80 2.76
CA SER A 49 -14.30 25.90 3.28
C SER A 49 -15.08 27.08 2.71
N LYS A 50 -14.42 28.17 2.32
CA LYS A 50 -15.07 29.33 1.67
C LYS A 50 -15.69 29.01 0.30
N TYR A 51 -15.18 28.00 -0.40
CA TYR A 51 -15.67 27.62 -1.73
C TYR A 51 -16.78 26.56 -1.71
N LEU A 52 -16.98 25.86 -0.60
CA LEU A 52 -17.91 24.71 -0.52
C LEU A 52 -19.16 24.95 0.34
N ASN A 53 -19.35 26.14 0.89
CA ASN A 53 -20.50 26.47 1.78
C ASN A 53 -20.73 25.46 2.94
N ASN A 54 -19.70 24.68 3.30
CA ASN A 54 -19.74 23.65 4.32
C ASN A 54 -19.10 24.15 5.62
N ASN A 55 -19.56 23.61 6.74
CA ASN A 55 -19.05 23.92 8.08
C ASN A 55 -17.53 23.70 8.15
N LEU A 56 -16.81 24.58 8.83
CA LEU A 56 -15.34 24.58 8.99
C LEU A 56 -14.75 23.22 9.44
N PHE A 57 -15.53 22.41 10.13
CA PHE A 57 -15.11 21.10 10.65
C PHE A 57 -15.51 19.90 9.78
N SER A 58 -16.24 20.10 8.68
CA SER A 58 -16.72 18.97 7.87
C SER A 58 -15.57 18.13 7.28
N TYR A 59 -14.50 18.79 6.84
CA TYR A 59 -13.33 18.11 6.28
C TYR A 59 -12.58 17.32 7.35
N PHE A 60 -12.37 17.90 8.53
CA PHE A 60 -11.74 17.24 9.66
C PHE A 60 -12.54 16.00 10.11
N ASN A 61 -13.85 16.10 10.21
CA ASN A 61 -14.71 14.98 10.63
C ASN A 61 -14.63 13.80 9.65
N ILE A 62 -14.61 14.08 8.34
CA ILE A 62 -14.48 13.07 7.30
C ILE A 62 -13.09 12.42 7.39
N GLN A 63 -12.04 13.21 7.54
CA GLN A 63 -10.67 12.72 7.68
C GLN A 63 -10.49 11.88 8.94
N ALA A 64 -11.04 12.33 10.08
CA ALA A 64 -11.01 11.59 11.33
C ALA A 64 -11.73 10.24 11.21
N LEU A 65 -12.88 10.21 10.55
CA LEU A 65 -13.63 8.98 10.30
C LEU A 65 -12.82 7.98 9.47
N TYR A 66 -12.19 8.42 8.38
CA TYR A 66 -11.34 7.55 7.56
C TYR A 66 -10.12 7.04 8.33
N LEU A 67 -9.51 7.87 9.18
CA LEU A 67 -8.38 7.44 10.02
C LEU A 67 -8.82 6.42 11.07
N ILE A 68 -9.98 6.60 11.69
CA ILE A 68 -10.52 5.61 12.65
C ILE A 68 -10.78 4.28 11.95
N ILE A 69 -11.45 4.31 10.78
CA ILE A 69 -11.70 3.09 10.00
C ILE A 69 -10.37 2.42 9.63
N GLY A 70 -9.39 3.18 9.13
CA GLY A 70 -8.07 2.67 8.78
C GLY A 70 -7.33 2.05 9.98
N TYR A 71 -7.44 2.66 11.15
CA TYR A 71 -6.83 2.14 12.37
C TYR A 71 -7.50 0.85 12.85
N VAL A 72 -8.83 0.77 12.77
CA VAL A 72 -9.56 -0.47 13.07
C VAL A 72 -9.16 -1.60 12.13
N ILE A 73 -9.07 -1.32 10.82
CA ILE A 73 -8.62 -2.31 9.81
C ILE A 73 -7.18 -2.75 10.12
N PHE A 74 -6.29 -1.82 10.47
CA PHE A 74 -4.90 -2.13 10.85
C PHE A 74 -4.85 -3.09 12.05
N LEU A 75 -5.66 -2.84 13.10
CA LEU A 75 -5.76 -3.73 14.25
C LEU A 75 -6.32 -5.09 13.86
N LEU A 76 -7.40 -5.15 13.08
CA LEU A 76 -8.02 -6.42 12.65
C LEU A 76 -7.04 -7.29 11.84
N ILE A 77 -6.30 -6.70 10.90
CA ILE A 77 -5.29 -7.43 10.12
C ILE A 77 -4.16 -7.95 11.01
N SER A 78 -3.83 -7.23 12.09
CA SER A 78 -2.79 -7.65 13.04
C SER A 78 -3.11 -8.95 13.81
N PHE A 79 -4.39 -9.35 13.88
CA PHE A 79 -4.81 -10.61 14.47
C PHE A 79 -4.75 -11.79 13.49
N ILE A 80 -4.62 -11.53 12.18
CA ILE A 80 -4.65 -12.57 11.16
C ILE A 80 -3.27 -13.24 11.06
N ASN A 81 -3.25 -14.56 10.93
CA ASN A 81 -2.02 -15.31 10.70
C ASN A 81 -1.35 -14.89 9.40
N VAL A 82 -0.02 -14.76 9.43
CA VAL A 82 0.80 -14.31 8.28
C VAL A 82 0.55 -15.13 7.01
N ASP A 83 0.29 -16.42 7.13
CA ASP A 83 0.07 -17.27 5.95
C ASP A 83 -1.29 -17.00 5.28
N HIS A 84 -2.31 -16.67 6.05
CA HIS A 84 -3.60 -16.21 5.50
C HIS A 84 -3.45 -14.83 4.83
N VAL A 85 -2.67 -13.92 5.44
CA VAL A 85 -2.37 -12.61 4.83
C VAL A 85 -1.65 -12.78 3.50
N LYS A 86 -0.64 -13.67 3.41
CA LYS A 86 0.07 -13.96 2.15
C LYS A 86 -0.89 -14.46 1.07
N THR A 87 -1.68 -15.48 1.39
CA THR A 87 -2.62 -16.09 0.43
C THR A 87 -3.69 -15.08 0.00
N GLY A 88 -4.30 -14.37 0.96
CA GLY A 88 -5.30 -13.34 0.67
C GLY A 88 -4.74 -12.20 -0.17
N SER A 89 -3.49 -11.78 0.10
CA SER A 89 -2.83 -10.72 -0.67
C SER A 89 -2.62 -11.09 -2.15
N ILE A 90 -2.39 -12.36 -2.46
CA ILE A 90 -2.25 -12.80 -3.87
C ILE A 90 -3.58 -12.62 -4.61
N TYR A 91 -4.69 -13.09 -4.03
CA TYR A 91 -6.01 -12.93 -4.66
C TYR A 91 -6.41 -11.47 -4.80
N LEU A 92 -6.23 -10.68 -3.75
CA LEU A 92 -6.55 -9.25 -3.76
C LEU A 92 -5.68 -8.48 -4.75
N PHE A 93 -4.40 -8.82 -4.86
CA PHE A 93 -3.53 -8.23 -5.87
C PHE A 93 -4.04 -8.46 -7.29
N ILE A 94 -4.45 -9.70 -7.62
CA ILE A 94 -4.97 -10.02 -8.96
C ILE A 94 -6.23 -9.20 -9.25
N ILE A 95 -7.17 -9.13 -8.30
CA ILE A 95 -8.41 -8.38 -8.44
C ILE A 95 -8.11 -6.88 -8.65
N VAL A 96 -7.24 -6.31 -7.82
CA VAL A 96 -6.89 -4.89 -7.90
C VAL A 96 -6.04 -4.60 -9.14
N PHE A 97 -5.19 -5.52 -9.59
CA PHE A 97 -4.43 -5.38 -10.82
C PHE A 97 -5.35 -5.37 -12.06
N ILE A 98 -6.38 -6.22 -12.09
CA ILE A 98 -7.40 -6.19 -13.14
C ILE A 98 -8.18 -4.86 -13.08
N SER A 99 -8.53 -4.37 -11.89
CA SER A 99 -9.18 -3.07 -11.75
C SER A 99 -8.28 -1.91 -12.21
N LEU A 100 -6.96 -2.00 -12.00
CA LEU A 100 -6.00 -1.03 -12.53
C LEU A 100 -5.93 -1.06 -14.07
N LEU A 101 -5.99 -2.23 -14.70
CA LEU A 101 -6.11 -2.35 -16.16
C LEU A 101 -7.44 -1.75 -16.66
N ALA A 102 -8.54 -1.99 -15.94
CA ALA A 102 -9.84 -1.45 -16.29
C ALA A 102 -9.86 0.10 -16.28
N THR A 103 -9.04 0.77 -15.46
CA THR A 103 -8.97 2.25 -15.49
C THR A 103 -8.49 2.81 -16.83
N LEU A 104 -7.71 2.08 -17.61
CA LEU A 104 -7.29 2.53 -18.95
C LEU A 104 -8.47 2.65 -19.92
N ILE A 105 -9.49 1.78 -19.75
CA ILE A 105 -10.63 1.67 -20.69
C ILE A 105 -11.81 2.51 -20.16
N ILE A 106 -12.22 2.28 -18.91
CA ILE A 106 -13.42 2.87 -18.30
C ILE A 106 -13.10 3.94 -17.26
N GLY A 107 -11.84 4.28 -17.05
CA GLY A 107 -11.44 5.30 -16.09
C GLY A 107 -11.97 6.69 -16.48
N VAL A 108 -12.43 7.44 -15.47
CA VAL A 108 -12.85 8.82 -15.67
C VAL A 108 -11.63 9.72 -15.79
N GLU A 109 -11.60 10.54 -16.84
CA GLU A 109 -10.53 11.47 -17.09
C GLU A 109 -10.65 12.70 -16.18
N ILE A 110 -9.66 12.87 -15.29
CA ILE A 110 -9.55 14.04 -14.43
C ILE A 110 -8.19 14.68 -14.67
N LYS A 111 -8.17 15.93 -15.11
CA LYS A 111 -6.94 16.69 -15.41
C LYS A 111 -6.00 15.97 -16.39
N GLY A 112 -6.57 15.36 -17.44
CA GLY A 112 -5.80 14.71 -18.51
C GLY A 112 -5.30 13.29 -18.19
N SER A 113 -5.77 12.66 -17.10
CA SER A 113 -5.38 11.29 -16.76
C SER A 113 -6.56 10.45 -16.26
N LYS A 114 -6.61 9.18 -16.70
CA LYS A 114 -7.65 8.20 -16.35
C LYS A 114 -7.19 7.31 -15.19
N ARG A 115 -7.29 7.81 -13.95
CA ARG A 115 -6.79 7.14 -12.74
C ARG A 115 -7.89 6.62 -11.82
N TRP A 116 -9.12 7.11 -11.99
CA TRP A 116 -10.22 6.91 -11.07
C TRP A 116 -11.28 5.99 -11.67
N LEU A 117 -11.74 5.02 -10.86
CA LEU A 117 -12.95 4.25 -11.14
C LEU A 117 -14.08 4.78 -10.27
N TYR A 118 -15.23 5.05 -10.87
CA TYR A 118 -16.44 5.38 -10.14
C TYR A 118 -17.29 4.13 -9.99
N LEU A 119 -17.40 3.64 -8.76
CA LEU A 119 -18.24 2.50 -8.38
C LEU A 119 -19.23 2.97 -7.32
N LEU A 120 -20.52 2.88 -7.61
CA LEU A 120 -21.60 3.24 -6.66
C LEU A 120 -21.43 4.63 -6.03
N ASN A 121 -21.09 5.65 -6.82
CA ASN A 121 -20.80 7.03 -6.37
C ASN A 121 -19.54 7.19 -5.48
N ILE A 122 -18.73 6.16 -5.37
CA ILE A 122 -17.42 6.23 -4.69
C ILE A 122 -16.33 6.25 -5.75
N SER A 123 -15.45 7.24 -5.67
CA SER A 123 -14.27 7.32 -6.52
C SER A 123 -13.13 6.52 -5.87
N ILE A 124 -12.66 5.49 -6.54
CA ILE A 124 -11.57 4.62 -6.07
C ILE A 124 -10.38 4.76 -7.01
N MET A 125 -9.19 4.88 -6.46
CA MET A 125 -7.92 4.89 -7.18
C MET A 125 -7.22 3.52 -6.98
N PRO A 126 -7.30 2.58 -7.93
CA PRO A 126 -6.84 1.20 -7.71
C PRO A 126 -5.38 1.09 -7.34
N ILE A 127 -4.52 1.97 -7.85
CA ILE A 127 -3.09 1.93 -7.53
C ILE A 127 -2.79 2.13 -6.05
N GLU A 128 -3.62 2.91 -5.32
CA GLU A 128 -3.45 3.11 -3.87
C GLU A 128 -3.68 1.80 -3.10
N ILE A 129 -4.67 1.02 -3.54
CA ILE A 129 -4.99 -0.27 -2.93
C ILE A 129 -3.97 -1.34 -3.36
N LEU A 130 -3.40 -1.23 -4.56
CA LEU A 130 -2.43 -2.19 -5.09
C LEU A 130 -1.10 -2.16 -4.34
N LYS A 131 -0.63 -0.99 -3.90
CA LYS A 131 0.68 -0.81 -3.25
C LYS A 131 0.94 -1.76 -2.08
N PRO A 132 0.06 -1.88 -1.07
CA PRO A 132 0.30 -2.79 0.06
C PRO A 132 0.37 -4.26 -0.39
N PHE A 133 -0.48 -4.69 -1.31
CA PHE A 133 -0.44 -6.06 -1.82
C PHE A 133 0.82 -6.31 -2.66
N PHE A 134 1.26 -5.33 -3.42
CA PHE A 134 2.52 -5.40 -4.17
C PHE A 134 3.71 -5.60 -3.22
N CYS A 135 3.78 -4.87 -2.10
CA CYS A 135 4.80 -5.08 -1.07
C CYS A 135 4.82 -6.52 -0.54
N VAL A 136 3.64 -7.08 -0.22
CA VAL A 136 3.53 -8.45 0.29
C VAL A 136 3.98 -9.47 -0.76
N ILE A 137 3.57 -9.30 -2.02
CA ILE A 137 3.95 -10.19 -3.12
C ILE A 137 5.45 -10.14 -3.38
N LEU A 138 6.06 -8.96 -3.39
CA LEU A 138 7.51 -8.84 -3.48
C LEU A 138 8.20 -9.57 -2.34
N GLY A 139 7.70 -9.43 -1.10
CA GLY A 139 8.21 -10.15 0.05
C GLY A 139 8.12 -11.68 -0.10
N ILE A 140 7.03 -12.19 -0.67
CA ILE A 140 6.87 -13.63 -0.94
C ILE A 140 7.83 -14.11 -2.02
N ILE A 141 7.93 -13.39 -3.14
CA ILE A 141 8.77 -13.77 -4.29
C ILE A 141 10.26 -13.68 -3.95
N LEU A 142 10.67 -12.63 -3.25
CA LEU A 142 12.05 -12.35 -2.94
C LEU A 142 12.56 -13.07 -1.66
N ASN A 143 11.67 -13.74 -0.90
CA ASN A 143 12.07 -14.46 0.32
C ASN A 143 13.00 -15.64 -0.01
N ASN A 144 14.24 -15.60 0.50
CA ASN A 144 15.26 -16.60 0.25
C ASN A 144 14.87 -18.05 0.64
N ARG A 145 13.92 -18.24 1.54
CA ARG A 145 13.47 -19.58 1.99
C ARG A 145 12.70 -20.35 0.91
N TYR A 146 12.10 -19.63 -0.06
CA TYR A 146 11.30 -20.24 -1.14
C TYR A 146 12.05 -20.24 -2.49
N GLN A 147 13.25 -19.69 -2.56
CA GLN A 147 14.01 -19.58 -3.80
C GLN A 147 14.76 -20.86 -4.12
N LYS A 148 14.18 -21.72 -4.96
CA LYS A 148 14.94 -22.78 -5.65
C LYS A 148 15.90 -22.21 -6.71
N ASN A 149 15.59 -21.04 -7.29
CA ASN A 149 16.39 -20.33 -8.28
C ASN A 149 16.34 -18.82 -8.03
N LYS A 150 17.40 -18.26 -7.48
CA LYS A 150 17.50 -16.82 -7.12
C LYS A 150 17.23 -15.90 -8.32
N TYR A 151 17.77 -16.23 -9.50
CA TYR A 151 17.57 -15.44 -10.72
C TYR A 151 16.12 -15.41 -11.20
N SER A 152 15.40 -16.53 -11.12
CA SER A 152 13.99 -16.62 -11.50
C SER A 152 13.11 -15.70 -10.66
N SER A 153 13.36 -15.56 -9.35
CA SER A 153 12.58 -14.70 -8.47
C SER A 153 12.76 -13.21 -8.80
N TYR A 154 13.99 -12.78 -9.10
CA TYR A 154 14.22 -11.40 -9.53
C TYR A 154 13.57 -11.11 -10.88
N THR A 155 13.61 -12.06 -11.83
CA THR A 155 12.96 -11.91 -13.13
C THR A 155 11.45 -11.80 -12.98
N VAL A 156 10.81 -12.65 -12.18
CA VAL A 156 9.36 -12.61 -11.93
C VAL A 156 8.97 -11.29 -11.25
N SER A 157 9.70 -10.86 -10.22
CA SER A 157 9.43 -9.59 -9.55
C SER A 157 9.58 -8.38 -10.50
N PHE A 158 10.56 -8.42 -11.40
CA PHE A 158 10.77 -7.39 -12.41
C PHE A 158 9.64 -7.36 -13.45
N ILE A 159 9.13 -8.51 -13.89
CA ILE A 159 8.00 -8.58 -14.82
C ILE A 159 6.75 -7.93 -14.19
N ILE A 160 6.46 -8.23 -12.92
CA ILE A 160 5.33 -7.64 -12.21
C ILE A 160 5.51 -6.12 -12.06
N PHE A 161 6.69 -5.68 -11.64
CA PHE A 161 7.02 -4.25 -11.54
C PHE A 161 6.86 -3.54 -12.90
N SER A 162 7.42 -4.11 -13.98
CA SER A 162 7.35 -3.54 -15.32
C SER A 162 5.93 -3.44 -15.84
N SER A 163 5.08 -4.45 -15.57
CA SER A 163 3.68 -4.43 -16.00
C SER A 163 2.90 -3.29 -15.33
N ILE A 164 3.08 -3.08 -14.02
CA ILE A 164 2.49 -1.95 -13.29
C ILE A 164 3.02 -0.62 -13.82
N SER A 165 4.33 -0.52 -14.03
CA SER A 165 5.00 0.70 -14.50
C SER A 165 4.51 1.12 -15.88
N ILE A 166 4.32 0.17 -16.81
CA ILE A 166 3.78 0.44 -18.15
C ILE A 166 2.38 1.03 -18.05
N ILE A 167 1.51 0.47 -17.20
CA ILE A 167 0.15 0.99 -17.00
C ILE A 167 0.21 2.43 -16.47
N LEU A 168 1.06 2.71 -15.47
CA LEU A 168 1.21 4.05 -14.89
C LEU A 168 1.75 5.08 -15.88
N VAL A 169 2.66 4.69 -16.77
CA VAL A 169 3.14 5.54 -17.87
C VAL A 169 2.01 5.87 -18.84
N MET A 170 1.16 4.88 -19.18
CA MET A 170 -0.02 5.09 -20.02
C MET A 170 -1.08 6.01 -19.36
N GLN A 171 -1.11 6.09 -18.03
CA GLN A 171 -2.00 6.97 -17.24
C GLN A 171 -1.41 8.35 -16.97
N PRO A 172 -0.29 8.75 -17.53
CA PRO A 172 0.73 9.75 -17.17
C PRO A 172 0.80 10.05 -15.64
N ASP A 173 1.01 9.00 -14.81
CA ASP A 173 1.07 9.12 -13.34
C ASP A 173 2.51 8.96 -12.79
N VAL A 174 3.32 9.98 -13.01
CA VAL A 174 4.74 9.99 -12.62
C VAL A 174 4.92 9.84 -11.10
N SER A 175 4.01 10.42 -10.30
CA SER A 175 4.08 10.35 -8.84
C SER A 175 3.94 8.92 -8.32
N GLN A 176 2.95 8.19 -8.85
CA GLN A 176 2.72 6.80 -8.46
C GLN A 176 3.81 5.87 -9.01
N LEU A 177 4.30 6.15 -10.22
CA LEU A 177 5.43 5.43 -10.80
C LEU A 177 6.68 5.55 -9.91
N PHE A 178 6.98 6.76 -9.42
CA PHE A 178 8.09 6.98 -8.50
C PHE A 178 7.91 6.16 -7.20
N LEU A 179 6.72 6.21 -6.57
CA LEU A 179 6.45 5.46 -5.35
C LEU A 179 6.59 3.93 -5.54
N ILE A 180 6.02 3.38 -6.60
CA ILE A 180 6.14 1.95 -6.92
C ILE A 180 7.60 1.57 -7.19
N SER A 181 8.37 2.44 -7.84
CA SER A 181 9.81 2.22 -8.08
C SER A 181 10.59 2.18 -6.77
N VAL A 182 10.32 3.09 -5.84
CA VAL A 182 10.95 3.09 -4.51
C VAL A 182 10.62 1.80 -3.74
N ILE A 183 9.36 1.36 -3.77
CA ILE A 183 8.94 0.09 -3.15
C ILE A 183 9.70 -1.09 -3.77
N TYR A 184 9.78 -1.17 -5.09
CA TYR A 184 10.44 -2.25 -5.80
C TYR A 184 11.94 -2.29 -5.47
N PHE A 185 12.65 -1.18 -5.67
CA PHE A 185 14.10 -1.13 -5.46
C PHE A 185 14.49 -1.36 -4.00
N SER A 186 13.73 -0.82 -3.04
CA SER A 186 13.97 -1.11 -1.63
C SER A 186 13.77 -2.58 -1.28
N SER A 187 12.76 -3.23 -1.83
CA SER A 187 12.49 -4.66 -1.60
C SER A 187 13.59 -5.54 -2.20
N VAL A 188 14.04 -5.22 -3.41
CA VAL A 188 15.15 -5.94 -4.09
C VAL A 188 16.46 -5.75 -3.33
N PHE A 189 16.73 -4.54 -2.83
CA PHE A 189 17.90 -4.27 -1.98
C PHE A 189 17.86 -5.09 -0.69
N MET A 190 16.73 -5.11 0.02
CA MET A 190 16.54 -5.88 1.24
C MET A 190 16.68 -7.40 1.04
N SER A 191 16.41 -7.90 -0.17
CA SER A 191 16.58 -9.31 -0.53
C SER A 191 18.05 -9.72 -0.76
N GLY A 192 19.00 -8.79 -0.61
CA GLY A 192 20.45 -9.03 -0.75
C GLY A 192 20.95 -8.92 -2.19
N PHE A 193 20.26 -8.19 -3.05
CA PHE A 193 20.78 -7.81 -4.36
C PHE A 193 21.88 -6.74 -4.20
N SER A 194 22.96 -6.85 -5.00
CA SER A 194 24.10 -5.93 -4.87
C SER A 194 23.69 -4.47 -5.15
N ILE A 195 24.00 -3.59 -4.20
CA ILE A 195 23.71 -2.14 -4.33
C ILE A 195 24.44 -1.52 -5.53
N VAL A 196 25.60 -2.07 -5.90
CA VAL A 196 26.40 -1.59 -7.04
C VAL A 196 25.64 -1.83 -8.36
N ILE A 197 25.03 -3.00 -8.52
CA ILE A 197 24.24 -3.32 -9.72
C ILE A 197 22.96 -2.46 -9.75
N LEU A 198 22.32 -2.27 -8.58
CA LEU A 198 21.12 -1.47 -8.46
C LEU A 198 21.39 0.00 -8.83
N SER A 199 22.45 0.59 -8.28
CA SER A 199 22.84 1.97 -8.58
C SER A 199 23.24 2.16 -10.05
N SER A 200 23.94 1.20 -10.66
CA SER A 200 24.31 1.26 -12.07
C SER A 200 23.09 1.25 -13.00
N LEU A 201 22.03 0.47 -12.67
CA LEU A 201 20.77 0.44 -13.42
C LEU A 201 20.02 1.77 -13.30
N ILE A 202 19.96 2.36 -12.11
CA ILE A 202 19.32 3.67 -11.90
C ILE A 202 20.06 4.76 -12.68
N VAL A 203 21.38 4.82 -12.56
CA VAL A 203 22.21 5.81 -13.27
C VAL A 203 22.09 5.66 -14.79
N SER A 204 22.14 4.44 -15.31
CA SER A 204 21.96 4.19 -16.75
C SER A 204 20.56 4.62 -17.24
N GLY A 205 19.52 4.39 -16.45
CA GLY A 205 18.16 4.85 -16.74
C GLY A 205 18.06 6.38 -16.79
N ILE A 206 18.65 7.09 -15.83
CA ILE A 206 18.67 8.57 -15.80
C ILE A 206 19.44 9.13 -17.01
N ILE A 207 20.58 8.55 -17.34
CA ILE A 207 21.38 8.95 -18.50
C ILE A 207 20.59 8.73 -19.78
N SER A 208 19.94 7.59 -19.95
CA SER A 208 19.11 7.28 -21.12
C SER A 208 17.97 8.30 -21.29
N VAL A 209 17.28 8.67 -20.23
CA VAL A 209 16.21 9.69 -20.25
C VAL A 209 16.77 11.06 -20.59
N SER A 210 17.94 11.42 -20.05
CA SER A 210 18.59 12.71 -20.34
C SER A 210 19.02 12.85 -21.79
N TYR A 211 19.41 11.74 -22.45
CA TYR A 211 19.78 11.75 -23.87
C TYR A 211 18.56 11.80 -24.82
N THR A 212 17.39 11.40 -24.36
CA THR A 212 16.15 11.42 -25.18
C THR A 212 15.40 12.74 -25.12
N HIS A 213 15.73 13.61 -24.18
CA HIS A 213 15.19 14.98 -24.05
C HIS A 213 16.11 16.03 -24.67
#